data_3e2bccb44b21daec22b6e17388aec417
#
_entry.id   3e2bccb44b21daec22b6e17388aec417
#
_cell.length_a   1.000
_cell.length_b   1.000
_cell.length_c   1.000
_cell.angle_alpha   90.00
_cell.angle_beta   90.00
_cell.angle_gamma   90.00
#
_symmetry.space_group_name_H-M   'P 1'
#
loop_
_entity.id
_entity.type
_entity.pdbx_description
1 polymer ?
#
loop_
_entity_poly.entity_id
_entity_poly.type
_entity_poly.pdbx_seq_one_letter_code
_entity_poly.pdbx_strand_id
1 'polypeptide(L)'
;MRTRETDVEPFVNLSELTEIELLILRRMREFTIGEHRSVFHGSGFDLVGLREWQPGDRMEKVDWPQSSMTNFSPMIVRDFEQPSTATVITVADMSLSTRCGIDGVPIAAAIARAIGTIGMSAVFFQDLFGLITFDARFDQLAAVRPHVGKGQVIHCLDAYQFGSGLQPLKRLDSLSMSLAGFMRKTSMIPVISDFLFDNPGDVLKELGQLNGVHDVFIVLIDAAFAFELPSISAGWIEAFDVETGKSKVMSRGTMSALAKRTRAWQDDVAAMAKQYDMDVLRIGVDERETAIAMSEFIAERRLRKV
;
A
#
# COMPACT_ATOMS: atom_id res chain seq x y z
N MET A 1 22.62 31.87 -16.30
CA MET A 1 22.04 32.01 -14.97
C MET A 1 21.45 30.63 -14.63
N ARG A 2 22.21 29.77 -13.93
CA ARG A 2 21.74 28.43 -13.53
C ARG A 2 20.77 28.61 -12.36
N THR A 3 19.50 28.32 -12.56
CA THR A 3 18.51 28.15 -11.51
C THR A 3 19.06 27.12 -10.54
N ARG A 4 19.23 27.48 -9.27
CA ARG A 4 19.43 26.55 -8.18
C ARG A 4 18.20 25.66 -8.15
N GLU A 5 18.35 24.40 -8.58
CA GLU A 5 17.47 23.33 -8.14
C GLU A 5 17.54 23.38 -6.61
N THR A 6 16.43 23.70 -5.98
CA THR A 6 16.27 23.49 -4.54
C THR A 6 16.37 21.99 -4.35
N ASP A 7 17.45 21.51 -3.75
CA ASP A 7 17.58 20.14 -3.27
C ASP A 7 16.48 19.89 -2.22
N VAL A 8 15.32 19.48 -2.70
CA VAL A 8 14.24 19.00 -1.82
C VAL A 8 14.60 17.55 -1.50
N GLU A 9 14.91 17.29 -0.24
CA GLU A 9 15.21 15.94 0.21
C GLU A 9 14.03 15.01 -0.08
N PRO A 10 14.28 13.78 -0.56
CA PRO A 10 13.25 12.82 -0.80
C PRO A 10 12.58 12.39 0.52
N PHE A 11 11.25 12.20 0.51
CA PHE A 11 10.51 11.67 1.66
C PHE A 11 11.00 10.28 2.09
N VAL A 12 11.45 9.50 1.14
CA VAL A 12 12.07 8.18 1.35
C VAL A 12 13.33 8.12 0.50
N ASN A 13 14.48 8.00 1.13
CA ASN A 13 15.74 7.87 0.44
C ASN A 13 16.06 6.39 0.11
N LEU A 14 17.07 6.17 -0.75
CA LEU A 14 17.46 4.82 -1.17
C LEU A 14 17.95 3.95 0.00
N SER A 15 18.51 4.55 1.05
CA SER A 15 18.97 3.82 2.23
C SER A 15 17.77 3.28 3.01
N GLU A 16 16.77 4.13 3.28
CA GLU A 16 15.51 3.72 3.92
C GLU A 16 14.79 2.64 3.11
N LEU A 17 14.75 2.79 1.79
CA LEU A 17 14.13 1.77 0.92
C LEU A 17 14.87 0.42 1.01
N THR A 18 16.19 0.44 1.18
CA THR A 18 17.01 -0.76 1.38
C THR A 18 16.76 -1.38 2.76
N GLU A 19 16.59 -0.56 3.79
CA GLU A 19 16.21 -1.03 5.13
C GLU A 19 14.84 -1.69 5.15
N ILE A 20 13.85 -1.09 4.48
CA ILE A 20 12.52 -1.66 4.27
C ILE A 20 12.63 -3.02 3.55
N GLU A 21 13.41 -3.10 2.47
CA GLU A 21 13.66 -4.35 1.74
C GLU A 21 14.23 -5.45 2.64
N LEU A 22 15.26 -5.13 3.42
CA LEU A 22 15.90 -6.09 4.34
C LEU A 22 14.93 -6.53 5.45
N LEU A 23 14.10 -5.62 5.94
CA LEU A 23 13.09 -5.91 6.95
C LEU A 23 12.03 -6.88 6.39
N ILE A 24 11.52 -6.60 5.19
CA ILE A 24 10.55 -7.48 4.50
C ILE A 24 11.17 -8.86 4.28
N LEU A 25 12.39 -8.94 3.75
CA LEU A 25 13.09 -10.21 3.53
C LEU A 25 13.26 -11.02 4.83
N ARG A 26 13.60 -10.35 5.93
CA ARG A 26 13.73 -11.00 7.24
C ARG A 26 12.39 -11.53 7.74
N ARG A 27 11.35 -10.71 7.71
CA ARG A 27 10.01 -11.09 8.17
C ARG A 27 9.41 -12.21 7.33
N MET A 28 9.52 -12.11 6.01
CA MET A 28 8.99 -13.15 5.12
C MET A 28 9.70 -14.51 5.33
N ARG A 29 11.00 -14.50 5.67
CA ARG A 29 11.70 -15.75 6.07
C ARG A 29 11.14 -16.33 7.37
N GLU A 30 10.84 -15.50 8.36
CA GLU A 30 10.25 -15.95 9.62
C GLU A 30 8.86 -16.57 9.38
N PHE A 31 8.04 -15.98 8.53
CA PHE A 31 6.76 -16.55 8.10
C PHE A 31 6.92 -17.90 7.37
N THR A 32 7.97 -18.05 6.56
CA THR A 32 8.21 -19.29 5.80
C THR A 32 8.68 -20.45 6.69
N ILE A 33 9.35 -20.18 7.80
CA ILE A 33 9.83 -21.19 8.75
C ILE A 33 8.70 -21.62 9.72
N GLY A 34 7.67 -20.76 9.94
CA GLY A 34 6.46 -21.10 10.65
C GLY A 34 5.47 -21.88 9.78
N GLU A 35 4.33 -22.22 10.24
CA GLU A 35 3.29 -23.15 9.74
C GLU A 35 2.96 -23.20 8.23
N HIS A 36 3.54 -22.33 7.39
CA HIS A 36 3.24 -22.24 5.95
C HIS A 36 4.42 -22.60 5.05
N ARG A 37 4.86 -23.84 5.12
CA ARG A 37 6.01 -24.36 4.35
C ARG A 37 5.84 -24.39 2.82
N SER A 38 4.65 -24.13 2.27
CA SER A 38 4.33 -24.41 0.88
C SER A 38 4.22 -23.19 -0.05
N VAL A 39 4.22 -21.96 0.47
CA VAL A 39 3.86 -20.77 -0.35
C VAL A 39 5.05 -19.91 -0.79
N PHE A 40 6.23 -20.10 -0.19
CA PHE A 40 7.39 -19.23 -0.40
C PHE A 40 8.61 -19.96 -0.99
N HIS A 41 8.44 -20.74 -2.06
CA HIS A 41 9.59 -21.23 -2.81
C HIS A 41 9.81 -20.36 -4.03
N GLY A 42 10.98 -19.76 -4.08
CA GLY A 42 11.34 -18.71 -5.01
C GLY A 42 11.47 -19.15 -6.45
N SER A 43 11.29 -18.20 -7.33
CA SER A 43 11.66 -18.15 -8.75
C SER A 43 11.55 -19.45 -9.54
N GLY A 44 10.36 -19.73 -10.04
CA GLY A 44 10.16 -20.64 -11.16
C GLY A 44 9.75 -22.04 -10.76
N PHE A 45 8.56 -22.44 -11.15
CA PHE A 45 8.07 -23.83 -11.23
C PHE A 45 8.35 -24.69 -9.99
N ASP A 46 7.87 -24.29 -8.83
CA ASP A 46 7.97 -25.13 -7.64
C ASP A 46 7.04 -26.32 -7.80
N LEU A 47 7.62 -27.50 -7.62
CA LEU A 47 6.90 -28.77 -7.65
C LEU A 47 6.02 -28.84 -6.41
N VAL A 48 4.71 -28.65 -6.57
CA VAL A 48 3.74 -28.75 -5.47
C VAL A 48 3.52 -30.21 -5.09
N GLY A 49 3.56 -31.11 -6.07
CA GLY A 49 3.33 -32.51 -5.84
C GLY A 49 3.27 -33.32 -7.12
N LEU A 50 2.94 -34.57 -6.92
CA LEU A 50 2.66 -35.53 -8.00
C LEU A 50 1.17 -35.86 -7.94
N ARG A 51 0.49 -35.76 -9.07
CA ARG A 51 -0.92 -36.21 -9.21
C ARG A 51 -1.10 -37.10 -10.42
N GLU A 52 -2.23 -37.76 -10.47
CA GLU A 52 -2.60 -38.55 -11.64
C GLU A 52 -2.86 -37.65 -12.86
N TRP A 53 -2.43 -38.12 -14.01
CA TRP A 53 -2.67 -37.46 -15.30
C TRP A 53 -4.17 -37.41 -15.59
N GLN A 54 -4.62 -36.27 -16.08
CA GLN A 54 -6.01 -36.05 -16.52
C GLN A 54 -6.07 -35.63 -17.99
N PRO A 55 -7.17 -35.93 -18.70
CA PRO A 55 -7.36 -35.45 -20.07
C PRO A 55 -7.23 -33.93 -20.16
N GLY A 56 -6.28 -33.44 -20.96
CA GLY A 56 -5.93 -32.02 -21.07
C GLY A 56 -4.57 -31.67 -20.48
N ASP A 57 -3.95 -32.55 -19.71
CA ASP A 57 -2.58 -32.34 -19.23
C ASP A 57 -1.56 -32.50 -20.35
N ARG A 58 -0.55 -31.62 -20.35
CA ARG A 58 0.54 -31.66 -21.32
C ARG A 58 1.50 -32.80 -21.00
N MET A 59 1.89 -33.57 -22.00
CA MET A 59 2.83 -34.70 -21.88
C MET A 59 4.21 -34.28 -21.33
N GLU A 60 4.59 -33.00 -21.51
CA GLU A 60 5.82 -32.43 -20.95
C GLU A 60 5.88 -32.40 -19.42
N LYS A 61 4.70 -32.42 -18.79
CA LYS A 61 4.56 -32.46 -17.32
C LYS A 61 4.60 -33.86 -16.73
N VAL A 62 4.62 -34.89 -17.56
CA VAL A 62 4.62 -36.31 -17.09
C VAL A 62 5.96 -36.60 -16.39
N ASP A 63 5.86 -37.11 -15.18
CA ASP A 63 7.00 -37.69 -14.46
C ASP A 63 7.19 -39.13 -14.90
N TRP A 64 8.07 -39.34 -15.90
CA TRP A 64 8.34 -40.64 -16.50
C TRP A 64 8.88 -41.64 -15.48
N PRO A 65 9.81 -41.29 -14.57
CA PRO A 65 10.29 -42.21 -13.52
C PRO A 65 9.15 -42.71 -12.61
N GLN A 66 8.33 -41.80 -12.08
CA GLN A 66 7.22 -42.18 -11.21
C GLN A 66 6.13 -42.93 -11.96
N SER A 67 5.80 -42.53 -13.17
CA SER A 67 4.84 -43.23 -14.02
C SER A 67 5.29 -44.65 -14.36
N SER A 68 6.59 -44.89 -14.51
CA SER A 68 7.11 -46.25 -14.75
C SER A 68 6.93 -47.18 -13.54
N MET A 69 6.98 -46.64 -12.32
CA MET A 69 6.74 -47.42 -11.08
C MET A 69 5.29 -47.90 -10.99
N THR A 70 4.34 -47.21 -11.58
CA THR A 70 2.92 -47.58 -11.64
C THR A 70 2.58 -48.34 -12.92
N ASN A 71 3.57 -48.80 -13.69
CA ASN A 71 3.36 -49.39 -15.03
C ASN A 71 2.50 -48.48 -15.94
N PHE A 72 2.65 -47.15 -15.80
CA PHE A 72 1.89 -46.11 -16.53
C PHE A 72 0.36 -46.13 -16.31
N SER A 73 -0.09 -46.75 -15.24
CA SER A 73 -1.51 -46.81 -14.87
C SER A 73 -1.67 -46.67 -13.33
N PRO A 74 -1.90 -45.45 -12.86
CA PRO A 74 -2.06 -44.18 -13.58
C PRO A 74 -0.72 -43.57 -14.04
N MET A 75 -0.77 -42.77 -15.10
CA MET A 75 0.33 -41.87 -15.43
C MET A 75 0.40 -40.76 -14.40
N ILE A 76 1.60 -40.41 -13.97
CA ILE A 76 1.86 -39.38 -12.95
C ILE A 76 2.37 -38.12 -13.61
N VAL A 77 1.79 -36.98 -13.27
CA VAL A 77 2.25 -35.66 -13.72
C VAL A 77 2.79 -34.86 -12.56
N ARG A 78 3.79 -34.05 -12.85
CA ARG A 78 4.31 -33.04 -11.93
C ARG A 78 3.33 -31.88 -11.91
N ASP A 79 2.80 -31.58 -10.75
CA ASP A 79 1.98 -30.40 -10.52
C ASP A 79 2.87 -29.26 -10.06
N PHE A 80 2.91 -28.19 -10.86
CA PHE A 80 3.69 -27.01 -10.55
C PHE A 80 2.74 -25.89 -10.19
N GLU A 81 2.96 -25.24 -9.09
CA GLU A 81 2.28 -24.02 -8.77
C GLU A 81 2.78 -22.91 -9.71
N GLN A 82 1.90 -22.38 -10.49
CA GLN A 82 2.21 -21.20 -11.29
C GLN A 82 1.99 -20.00 -10.37
N PRO A 83 3.05 -19.28 -9.97
CA PRO A 83 2.86 -18.10 -9.13
C PRO A 83 1.93 -17.14 -9.88
N SER A 84 0.73 -16.96 -9.37
CA SER A 84 -0.22 -16.00 -9.92
C SER A 84 0.32 -14.61 -9.60
N THR A 85 0.87 -13.91 -10.59
CA THR A 85 1.28 -12.52 -10.46
C THR A 85 0.05 -11.67 -10.16
N ALA A 86 -0.04 -11.14 -8.97
CA ALA A 86 -1.09 -10.19 -8.60
C ALA A 86 -0.74 -8.78 -9.09
N THR A 87 -1.74 -7.91 -9.08
CA THR A 87 -1.54 -6.49 -9.32
C THR A 87 -1.86 -5.72 -8.04
N VAL A 88 -0.92 -4.94 -7.57
CA VAL A 88 -1.06 -4.05 -6.41
C VAL A 88 -1.08 -2.62 -6.91
N ILE A 89 -2.17 -1.90 -6.67
CA ILE A 89 -2.32 -0.50 -7.08
C ILE A 89 -2.59 0.33 -5.83
N THR A 90 -1.58 1.03 -5.36
CA THR A 90 -1.71 1.91 -4.21
C THR A 90 -2.44 3.19 -4.61
N VAL A 91 -3.48 3.54 -3.87
CA VAL A 91 -4.23 4.80 -4.04
C VAL A 91 -3.82 5.73 -2.89
N ALA A 92 -3.06 6.78 -3.20
CA ALA A 92 -2.39 7.62 -2.20
C ALA A 92 -2.91 9.06 -2.22
N ASP A 93 -3.13 9.59 -1.04
CA ASP A 93 -3.56 10.96 -0.80
C ASP A 93 -2.41 11.95 -1.07
N MET A 94 -2.68 12.95 -1.92
CA MET A 94 -1.80 14.10 -2.20
C MET A 94 -2.44 15.43 -1.80
N SER A 95 -3.47 15.42 -0.97
CA SER A 95 -4.12 16.64 -0.49
C SER A 95 -3.16 17.54 0.29
N LEU A 96 -3.51 18.81 0.40
CA LEU A 96 -2.67 19.78 1.13
C LEU A 96 -2.54 19.44 2.61
N SER A 97 -3.54 18.80 3.22
CA SER A 97 -3.49 18.35 4.62
C SER A 97 -2.30 17.41 4.88
N THR A 98 -1.93 16.58 3.92
CA THR A 98 -0.79 15.66 4.05
C THR A 98 0.57 16.36 4.21
N ARG A 99 0.64 17.66 3.89
CA ARG A 99 1.84 18.50 4.11
C ARG A 99 1.95 19.00 5.55
N CYS A 100 0.91 18.85 6.35
CA CYS A 100 0.98 19.11 7.79
C CYS A 100 1.87 18.08 8.47
N GLY A 101 2.56 18.51 9.53
CA GLY A 101 3.46 17.65 10.28
C GLY A 101 4.06 18.37 11.48
N ILE A 102 4.93 17.69 12.19
CA ILE A 102 5.68 18.22 13.33
C ILE A 102 7.17 17.91 13.14
N ASP A 103 8.04 18.78 13.64
CA ASP A 103 9.50 18.64 13.59
C ASP A 103 10.06 18.35 12.20
N GLY A 104 9.40 18.91 11.17
CA GLY A 104 9.82 18.73 9.78
C GLY A 104 9.38 17.42 9.13
N VAL A 105 8.63 16.57 9.83
CA VAL A 105 8.10 15.30 9.29
C VAL A 105 6.63 15.49 8.90
N PRO A 106 6.32 15.62 7.60
CA PRO A 106 4.94 15.74 7.14
C PRO A 106 4.23 14.38 7.10
N ILE A 107 2.89 14.39 7.14
CA ILE A 107 2.06 13.20 6.93
C ILE A 107 2.41 12.54 5.58
N ALA A 108 2.72 13.34 4.56
CA ALA A 108 3.16 12.85 3.25
C ALA A 108 4.40 11.95 3.32
N ALA A 109 5.31 12.13 4.27
CA ALA A 109 6.45 11.25 4.46
C ALA A 109 6.01 9.85 4.96
N ALA A 110 5.03 9.79 5.88
CA ALA A 110 4.45 8.53 6.32
C ALA A 110 3.71 7.82 5.17
N ILE A 111 3.00 8.55 4.33
CA ILE A 111 2.36 8.02 3.12
C ILE A 111 3.42 7.46 2.15
N ALA A 112 4.50 8.21 1.89
CA ALA A 112 5.58 7.77 1.02
C ALA A 112 6.26 6.49 1.54
N ARG A 113 6.50 6.38 2.86
CA ARG A 113 7.01 5.15 3.48
C ARG A 113 6.05 3.98 3.33
N ALA A 114 4.75 4.23 3.47
CA ALA A 114 3.72 3.22 3.22
C ALA A 114 3.74 2.73 1.76
N ILE A 115 3.83 3.66 0.79
CA ILE A 115 3.99 3.32 -0.64
C ILE A 115 5.24 2.47 -0.85
N GLY A 116 6.37 2.86 -0.25
CA GLY A 116 7.63 2.11 -0.32
C GLY A 116 7.51 0.69 0.24
N THR A 117 6.89 0.54 1.42
CA THR A 117 6.71 -0.77 2.09
C THR A 117 5.79 -1.69 1.28
N ILE A 118 4.65 -1.17 0.78
CA ILE A 118 3.73 -1.94 -0.07
C ILE A 118 4.43 -2.32 -1.37
N GLY A 119 5.12 -1.36 -2.00
CA GLY A 119 5.84 -1.59 -3.25
C GLY A 119 6.95 -2.63 -3.11
N MET A 120 7.75 -2.57 -2.04
CA MET A 120 8.81 -3.55 -1.80
C MET A 120 8.24 -4.93 -1.43
N SER A 121 7.08 -4.99 -0.77
CA SER A 121 6.35 -6.25 -0.57
C SER A 121 5.89 -6.84 -1.91
N ALA A 122 5.36 -6.01 -2.82
CA ALA A 122 5.00 -6.45 -4.17
C ALA A 122 6.22 -6.94 -4.96
N VAL A 123 7.38 -6.28 -4.84
CA VAL A 123 8.64 -6.75 -5.44
C VAL A 123 9.04 -8.12 -4.91
N PHE A 124 8.92 -8.34 -3.60
CA PHE A 124 9.21 -9.65 -2.99
C PHE A 124 8.35 -10.77 -3.57
N PHE A 125 7.05 -10.53 -3.75
CA PHE A 125 6.11 -11.49 -4.34
C PHE A 125 6.14 -11.53 -5.88
N GLN A 126 7.00 -10.73 -6.53
CA GLN A 126 7.06 -10.57 -7.99
C GLN A 126 5.73 -10.08 -8.60
N ASP A 127 4.97 -9.33 -7.83
CA ASP A 127 3.71 -8.73 -8.24
C ASP A 127 3.92 -7.42 -9.03
N LEU A 128 2.92 -7.04 -9.83
CA LEU A 128 2.89 -5.74 -10.50
C LEU A 128 2.55 -4.66 -9.48
N PHE A 129 3.31 -3.57 -9.46
CA PHE A 129 3.10 -2.44 -8.56
C PHE A 129 2.81 -1.17 -9.35
N GLY A 130 1.73 -0.46 -8.98
CA GLY A 130 1.32 0.81 -9.56
C GLY A 130 0.85 1.80 -8.51
N LEU A 131 0.69 3.06 -8.90
CA LEU A 131 0.27 4.15 -8.03
C LEU A 131 -0.88 4.93 -8.69
N ILE A 132 -1.87 5.29 -7.90
CA ILE A 132 -2.85 6.31 -8.22
C ILE A 132 -2.78 7.36 -7.12
N THR A 133 -2.78 8.63 -7.49
CA THR A 133 -2.83 9.74 -6.55
C THR A 133 -4.15 10.47 -6.67
N PHE A 134 -4.65 11.03 -5.57
CA PHE A 134 -5.86 11.83 -5.53
C PHE A 134 -5.68 13.07 -4.65
N ASP A 135 -6.47 14.10 -4.91
CA ASP A 135 -6.61 15.29 -4.06
C ASP A 135 -7.80 15.15 -3.09
N ALA A 136 -7.94 16.06 -2.14
CA ALA A 136 -8.98 16.02 -1.11
C ALA A 136 -10.43 15.91 -1.63
N ARG A 137 -10.67 16.22 -2.89
CA ARG A 137 -11.99 16.16 -3.54
C ARG A 137 -12.11 15.02 -4.54
N PHE A 138 -11.03 14.27 -4.75
CA PHE A 138 -10.96 13.28 -5.82
C PHE A 138 -11.25 13.85 -7.23
N ASP A 139 -11.02 15.14 -7.40
CA ASP A 139 -11.22 15.84 -8.67
C ASP A 139 -10.04 15.60 -9.61
N GLN A 140 -8.84 15.48 -9.05
CA GLN A 140 -7.62 15.23 -9.78
C GLN A 140 -7.09 13.85 -9.44
N LEU A 141 -7.33 12.91 -10.34
CA LEU A 141 -6.76 11.59 -10.27
C LEU A 141 -5.61 11.48 -11.27
N ALA A 142 -4.47 10.98 -10.83
CA ALA A 142 -3.35 10.71 -11.70
C ALA A 142 -2.69 9.38 -11.35
N ALA A 143 -2.06 8.72 -12.31
CA ALA A 143 -1.57 7.37 -12.11
C ALA A 143 -0.22 7.10 -12.76
N VAL A 144 0.50 6.15 -12.16
CA VAL A 144 1.63 5.44 -12.72
C VAL A 144 1.19 4.00 -13.00
N ARG A 145 1.34 3.54 -14.25
CA ARG A 145 0.93 2.19 -14.65
C ARG A 145 1.72 1.11 -13.91
N PRO A 146 1.07 -0.03 -13.56
CA PRO A 146 1.75 -1.11 -12.85
C PRO A 146 2.85 -1.77 -13.68
N HIS A 147 4.02 -1.95 -13.07
CA HIS A 147 5.15 -2.73 -13.59
C HIS A 147 5.80 -3.53 -12.46
N VAL A 148 6.68 -4.45 -12.80
CA VAL A 148 7.43 -5.26 -11.84
C VAL A 148 8.77 -4.61 -11.49
N GLY A 149 9.27 -4.89 -10.27
CA GLY A 149 10.63 -4.61 -9.88
C GLY A 149 10.84 -3.33 -9.07
N LYS A 150 12.00 -3.25 -8.41
CA LYS A 150 12.39 -2.16 -7.50
C LYS A 150 12.41 -0.78 -8.16
N GLY A 151 12.82 -0.71 -9.43
CA GLY A 151 12.80 0.55 -10.20
C GLY A 151 11.41 1.17 -10.31
N GLN A 152 10.37 0.33 -10.38
CA GLN A 152 8.99 0.79 -10.39
C GLN A 152 8.57 1.43 -9.06
N VAL A 153 9.03 0.87 -7.93
CA VAL A 153 8.75 1.44 -6.61
C VAL A 153 9.38 2.83 -6.49
N ILE A 154 10.63 2.96 -6.90
CA ILE A 154 11.34 4.25 -6.92
C ILE A 154 10.58 5.24 -7.81
N HIS A 155 10.17 4.83 -9.01
CA HIS A 155 9.40 5.68 -9.91
C HIS A 155 8.06 6.14 -9.30
N CYS A 156 7.36 5.26 -8.57
CA CYS A 156 6.13 5.62 -7.87
C CYS A 156 6.38 6.61 -6.70
N LEU A 157 7.50 6.47 -5.98
CA LEU A 157 7.89 7.40 -4.92
C LEU A 157 8.24 8.78 -5.50
N ASP A 158 9.00 8.84 -6.58
CA ASP A 158 9.31 10.08 -7.29
C ASP A 158 8.03 10.74 -7.85
N ALA A 159 7.12 9.91 -8.37
CA ALA A 159 5.83 10.39 -8.87
C ALA A 159 4.98 10.99 -7.73
N TYR A 160 4.95 10.35 -6.56
CA TYR A 160 4.23 10.83 -5.40
C TYR A 160 4.82 12.16 -4.88
N GLN A 161 6.13 12.26 -4.77
CA GLN A 161 6.78 13.44 -4.21
C GLN A 161 6.86 14.61 -5.17
N PHE A 162 7.21 14.38 -6.43
CA PHE A 162 7.54 15.41 -7.42
C PHE A 162 6.52 15.53 -8.55
N GLY A 163 5.51 14.64 -8.59
CA GLY A 163 4.54 14.58 -9.69
C GLY A 163 5.11 14.03 -10.99
N SER A 164 6.36 13.53 -10.98
CA SER A 164 7.04 13.06 -12.19
C SER A 164 6.43 11.75 -12.71
N GLY A 165 6.11 11.71 -14.00
CA GLY A 165 5.56 10.49 -14.62
C GLY A 165 4.09 10.19 -14.32
N LEU A 166 3.41 11.00 -13.52
CA LEU A 166 1.97 10.91 -13.30
C LEU A 166 1.21 11.24 -14.59
N GLN A 167 0.31 10.36 -14.97
CA GLN A 167 -0.61 10.56 -16.09
C GLN A 167 -2.02 10.83 -15.56
N PRO A 168 -2.68 11.93 -15.97
CA PRO A 168 -4.05 12.19 -15.55
C PRO A 168 -4.97 11.03 -15.89
N LEU A 169 -5.79 10.60 -14.93
CA LEU A 169 -6.85 9.64 -15.17
C LEU A 169 -8.11 10.36 -15.63
N LYS A 170 -8.80 9.76 -16.58
CA LYS A 170 -10.11 10.25 -16.99
C LYS A 170 -11.09 10.07 -15.83
N ARG A 171 -11.61 11.17 -15.32
CA ARG A 171 -12.71 11.12 -14.37
C ARG A 171 -13.97 10.61 -15.07
N LEU A 172 -14.61 9.63 -14.47
CA LEU A 172 -15.93 9.11 -14.85
C LEU A 172 -16.97 9.61 -13.83
N ASP A 173 -18.19 9.13 -13.98
CA ASP A 173 -19.33 9.60 -13.16
C ASP A 173 -19.15 9.31 -11.65
N SER A 174 -18.32 8.32 -11.30
CA SER A 174 -17.99 7.98 -9.91
C SER A 174 -16.49 7.69 -9.75
N LEU A 175 -15.98 7.79 -8.51
CA LEU A 175 -14.62 7.40 -8.15
C LEU A 175 -14.39 5.92 -8.46
N SER A 176 -15.34 5.07 -8.06
CA SER A 176 -15.27 3.62 -8.29
C SER A 176 -15.12 3.28 -9.78
N MET A 177 -15.87 3.92 -10.65
CA MET A 177 -15.76 3.73 -12.10
C MET A 177 -14.42 4.26 -12.65
N SER A 178 -13.95 5.39 -12.15
CA SER A 178 -12.68 5.98 -12.56
C SER A 178 -11.50 5.07 -12.23
N LEU A 179 -11.50 4.49 -11.03
CA LEU A 179 -10.48 3.54 -10.57
C LEU A 179 -10.59 2.20 -11.33
N ALA A 180 -11.80 1.64 -11.45
CA ALA A 180 -12.04 0.40 -12.18
C ALA A 180 -11.63 0.49 -13.65
N GLY A 181 -11.82 1.65 -14.29
CA GLY A 181 -11.40 1.90 -15.68
C GLY A 181 -9.89 1.82 -15.90
N PHE A 182 -9.09 2.04 -14.86
CA PHE A 182 -7.63 1.89 -14.90
C PHE A 182 -7.19 0.44 -14.70
N MET A 183 -7.95 -0.36 -13.95
CA MET A 183 -7.63 -1.72 -13.58
C MET A 183 -8.21 -2.72 -14.59
N ARG A 184 -7.36 -3.61 -15.11
CA ARG A 184 -7.77 -4.62 -16.10
C ARG A 184 -8.05 -6.00 -15.49
N LYS A 185 -7.59 -6.24 -14.27
CA LYS A 185 -7.69 -7.51 -13.53
C LYS A 185 -8.03 -7.23 -12.08
N THR A 186 -8.52 -8.23 -11.38
CA THR A 186 -8.63 -8.18 -9.92
C THR A 186 -7.30 -7.76 -9.32
N SER A 187 -7.33 -6.73 -8.50
CA SER A 187 -6.15 -6.08 -7.95
C SER A 187 -6.29 -5.89 -6.44
N MET A 188 -5.18 -5.85 -5.75
CA MET A 188 -5.11 -5.40 -4.36
C MET A 188 -4.99 -3.87 -4.36
N ILE A 189 -5.86 -3.18 -3.62
CA ILE A 189 -5.99 -1.72 -3.64
C ILE A 189 -5.85 -1.17 -2.22
N PRO A 190 -4.63 -0.98 -1.72
CA PRO A 190 -4.38 -0.20 -0.51
C PRO A 190 -4.71 1.28 -0.77
N VAL A 191 -5.62 1.85 0.02
CA VAL A 191 -5.96 3.27 0.00
C VAL A 191 -5.31 3.94 1.20
N ILE A 192 -4.33 4.81 0.95
CA ILE A 192 -3.50 5.45 1.98
C ILE A 192 -3.92 6.90 2.12
N SER A 193 -4.41 7.29 3.29
CA SER A 193 -4.82 8.67 3.60
C SER A 193 -4.94 8.86 5.11
N ASP A 194 -4.91 10.09 5.57
CA ASP A 194 -5.32 10.50 6.91
C ASP A 194 -6.86 10.66 7.01
N PHE A 195 -7.55 10.69 5.87
CA PHE A 195 -9.00 10.91 5.74
C PHE A 195 -9.51 12.18 6.43
N LEU A 196 -8.67 13.22 6.51
CA LEU A 196 -9.03 14.52 7.08
C LEU A 196 -9.65 15.45 6.02
N PHE A 197 -10.61 14.96 5.26
CA PHE A 197 -11.37 15.72 4.27
C PHE A 197 -12.88 15.58 4.49
N ASP A 198 -13.66 16.45 3.87
CA ASP A 198 -15.11 16.44 3.99
C ASP A 198 -15.72 15.17 3.38
N ASN A 199 -16.78 14.65 4.04
CA ASN A 199 -17.60 13.52 3.56
C ASN A 199 -16.83 12.23 3.24
N PRO A 200 -15.97 11.70 4.13
CA PRO A 200 -15.26 10.45 3.89
C PRO A 200 -16.21 9.25 3.70
N GLY A 201 -17.44 9.33 4.22
CA GLY A 201 -18.44 8.28 4.06
C GLY A 201 -18.87 8.02 2.62
N ASP A 202 -18.97 9.05 1.80
CA ASP A 202 -19.31 8.90 0.38
C ASP A 202 -18.17 8.20 -0.38
N VAL A 203 -16.93 8.58 -0.08
CA VAL A 203 -15.72 7.95 -0.65
C VAL A 203 -15.64 6.50 -0.23
N LEU A 204 -15.81 6.19 1.06
CA LEU A 204 -15.76 4.82 1.58
C LEU A 204 -16.85 3.95 0.98
N LYS A 205 -18.04 4.50 0.74
CA LYS A 205 -19.14 3.80 0.05
C LYS A 205 -18.73 3.41 -1.38
N GLU A 206 -18.13 4.31 -2.13
CA GLU A 206 -17.63 4.02 -3.49
C GLU A 206 -16.49 3.03 -3.50
N LEU A 207 -15.55 3.13 -2.55
CA LEU A 207 -14.48 2.15 -2.37
C LEU A 207 -15.03 0.76 -1.99
N GLY A 208 -16.10 0.71 -1.19
CA GLY A 208 -16.82 -0.52 -0.86
C GLY A 208 -17.43 -1.21 -2.09
N GLN A 209 -17.89 -0.43 -3.09
CA GLN A 209 -18.35 -1.01 -4.37
C GLN A 209 -17.18 -1.69 -5.14
N LEU A 210 -15.98 -1.10 -5.08
CA LEU A 210 -14.78 -1.72 -5.65
C LEU A 210 -14.37 -2.99 -4.92
N ASN A 211 -14.58 -3.06 -3.62
CA ASN A 211 -14.22 -4.22 -2.79
C ASN A 211 -14.95 -5.50 -3.20
N GLY A 212 -16.10 -5.38 -3.88
CA GLY A 212 -16.81 -6.52 -4.45
C GLY A 212 -16.09 -7.24 -5.60
N VAL A 213 -15.15 -6.56 -6.28
CA VAL A 213 -14.39 -7.09 -7.43
C VAL A 213 -12.89 -7.15 -7.16
N HIS A 214 -12.39 -6.19 -6.40
CA HIS A 214 -10.99 -6.02 -6.04
C HIS A 214 -10.80 -6.29 -4.55
N ASP A 215 -9.57 -6.26 -4.08
CA ASP A 215 -9.23 -6.36 -2.67
C ASP A 215 -8.88 -4.98 -2.12
N VAL A 216 -9.88 -4.26 -1.64
CA VAL A 216 -9.71 -2.90 -1.13
C VAL A 216 -9.53 -2.92 0.37
N PHE A 217 -8.53 -2.21 0.87
CA PHE A 217 -8.34 -1.97 2.29
C PHE A 217 -7.78 -0.57 2.54
N ILE A 218 -8.00 -0.07 3.74
CA ILE A 218 -7.60 1.26 4.14
C ILE A 218 -6.30 1.20 4.94
N VAL A 219 -5.33 2.00 4.56
CA VAL A 219 -4.13 2.31 5.34
C VAL A 219 -4.31 3.70 5.90
N LEU A 220 -4.77 3.75 7.14
CA LEU A 220 -5.11 4.99 7.84
C LEU A 220 -3.86 5.54 8.54
N ILE A 221 -3.38 6.70 8.09
CA ILE A 221 -2.27 7.40 8.72
C ILE A 221 -2.78 8.09 9.98
N ASP A 222 -2.24 7.76 11.16
CA ASP A 222 -2.58 8.49 12.39
C ASP A 222 -2.06 9.93 12.30
N ALA A 223 -2.94 10.85 11.93
CA ALA A 223 -2.61 12.26 11.80
C ALA A 223 -2.58 13.01 13.15
N ALA A 224 -2.96 12.37 14.24
CA ALA A 224 -2.99 13.02 15.56
C ALA A 224 -1.58 13.44 16.00
N PHE A 225 -0.52 12.76 15.52
CA PHE A 225 0.86 13.13 15.81
C PHE A 225 1.19 14.57 15.36
N ALA A 226 0.60 15.03 14.26
CA ALA A 226 0.82 16.39 13.75
C ALA A 226 0.34 17.47 14.74
N PHE A 227 -0.46 17.09 15.72
CA PHE A 227 -0.98 17.98 16.78
C PHE A 227 -0.41 17.64 18.17
N GLU A 228 0.46 16.66 18.29
CA GLU A 228 1.13 16.30 19.54
C GLU A 228 2.35 17.20 19.76
N LEU A 229 2.40 17.87 20.88
CA LEU A 229 3.50 18.76 21.23
C LEU A 229 4.61 18.01 21.95
N PRO A 230 5.89 18.34 21.65
CA PRO A 230 7.01 17.89 22.46
C PRO A 230 6.80 18.20 23.94
N SER A 231 7.25 17.32 24.83
CA SER A 231 7.09 17.45 26.28
C SER A 231 7.70 18.74 26.86
N ILE A 232 8.63 19.36 26.13
CA ILE A 232 9.44 20.54 26.54
C ILE A 232 8.89 21.87 25.97
N SER A 233 7.67 21.93 25.45
CA SER A 233 7.15 23.16 24.88
C SER A 233 6.71 24.18 25.91
N ALA A 234 6.94 25.48 25.64
CA ALA A 234 6.62 26.61 26.51
C ALA A 234 5.10 26.91 26.65
N GLY A 235 4.23 26.03 26.20
CA GLY A 235 2.78 26.14 26.33
C GLY A 235 2.07 26.87 25.19
N TRP A 236 2.79 27.56 24.30
CA TRP A 236 2.26 28.23 23.12
C TRP A 236 3.08 27.86 21.91
N ILE A 237 2.39 27.56 20.79
CA ILE A 237 3.02 27.24 19.51
C ILE A 237 2.40 28.10 18.42
N GLU A 238 3.24 28.53 17.49
CA GLU A 238 2.80 29.08 16.24
C GLU A 238 2.52 27.96 15.27
N ALA A 239 1.24 27.73 14.97
CA ALA A 239 0.79 26.77 13.98
C ALA A 239 0.53 27.51 12.65
N PHE A 240 1.03 26.97 11.57
CA PHE A 240 0.79 27.48 10.21
C PHE A 240 -0.32 26.66 9.56
N ASP A 241 -1.38 27.35 9.14
CA ASP A 241 -2.46 26.75 8.40
C ASP A 241 -2.09 26.69 6.91
N VAL A 242 -1.89 25.47 6.42
CA VAL A 242 -1.43 25.21 5.04
C VAL A 242 -2.48 25.63 4.01
N GLU A 243 -3.77 25.57 4.34
CA GLU A 243 -4.86 25.89 3.43
C GLU A 243 -5.07 27.43 3.30
N THR A 244 -5.00 28.13 4.42
CA THR A 244 -5.24 29.58 4.44
C THR A 244 -3.97 30.42 4.37
N GLY A 245 -2.80 29.81 4.54
CA GLY A 245 -1.50 30.49 4.57
C GLY A 245 -1.30 31.40 5.80
N LYS A 246 -2.11 31.22 6.87
CA LYS A 246 -2.09 32.08 8.05
C LYS A 246 -1.46 31.36 9.24
N SER A 247 -0.59 32.08 9.96
CA SER A 247 -0.10 31.62 11.26
C SER A 247 -1.11 31.95 12.37
N LYS A 248 -1.28 31.01 13.28
CA LYS A 248 -2.10 31.16 14.47
C LYS A 248 -1.34 30.64 15.69
N VAL A 249 -1.29 31.46 16.73
CA VAL A 249 -0.73 31.03 18.00
C VAL A 249 -1.76 30.17 18.75
N MET A 250 -1.38 28.96 19.09
CA MET A 250 -2.25 27.97 19.73
C MET A 250 -1.68 27.52 21.07
N SER A 251 -2.56 27.30 22.04
CA SER A 251 -2.17 26.76 23.33
C SER A 251 -2.02 25.24 23.27
N ARG A 252 -1.26 24.68 24.22
CA ARG A 252 -1.12 23.23 24.38
C ARG A 252 -2.48 22.54 24.56
N GLY A 253 -3.40 23.18 25.30
CA GLY A 253 -4.75 22.63 25.49
C GLY A 253 -5.53 22.57 24.17
N THR A 254 -5.41 23.60 23.32
CA THR A 254 -6.04 23.62 21.99
C THR A 254 -5.48 22.52 21.08
N MET A 255 -4.17 22.32 21.05
CA MET A 255 -3.51 21.27 20.27
C MET A 255 -3.94 19.88 20.74
N SER A 256 -3.94 19.64 22.06
CA SER A 256 -4.44 18.37 22.63
C SER A 256 -5.91 18.10 22.30
N ALA A 257 -6.75 19.13 22.26
CA ALA A 257 -8.15 19.01 21.85
C ALA A 257 -8.27 18.66 20.36
N LEU A 258 -7.43 19.26 19.49
CA LEU A 258 -7.36 18.91 18.08
C LEU A 258 -6.91 17.46 17.87
N ALA A 259 -5.85 17.01 18.55
CA ALA A 259 -5.40 15.62 18.48
C ALA A 259 -6.51 14.63 18.87
N LYS A 260 -7.25 14.91 19.95
CA LYS A 260 -8.40 14.08 20.36
C LYS A 260 -9.50 14.07 19.31
N ARG A 261 -9.82 15.21 18.73
CA ARG A 261 -10.85 15.34 17.70
C ARG A 261 -10.43 14.58 16.44
N THR A 262 -9.19 14.68 16.03
CA THR A 262 -8.63 13.93 14.89
C THR A 262 -8.73 12.43 15.12
N ARG A 263 -8.35 11.94 16.30
CA ARG A 263 -8.48 10.51 16.62
C ARG A 263 -9.93 10.03 16.59
N ALA A 264 -10.85 10.78 17.19
CA ALA A 264 -12.28 10.44 17.14
C ALA A 264 -12.81 10.39 15.70
N TRP A 265 -12.45 11.37 14.87
CA TRP A 265 -12.80 11.37 13.45
C TRP A 265 -12.25 10.13 12.73
N GLN A 266 -10.99 9.79 12.95
CA GLN A 266 -10.37 8.61 12.34
C GLN A 266 -10.95 7.29 12.87
N ASP A 267 -11.44 7.25 14.12
CA ASP A 267 -12.20 6.12 14.66
C ASP A 267 -13.53 5.93 13.93
N ASP A 268 -14.24 7.03 13.65
CA ASP A 268 -15.46 7.00 12.88
C ASP A 268 -15.21 6.55 11.43
N VAL A 269 -14.15 7.03 10.78
CA VAL A 269 -13.72 6.59 9.44
C VAL A 269 -13.45 5.08 9.42
N ALA A 270 -12.70 4.57 10.40
CA ALA A 270 -12.40 3.16 10.52
C ALA A 270 -13.67 2.31 10.75
N ALA A 271 -14.62 2.81 11.54
CA ALA A 271 -15.90 2.15 11.77
C ALA A 271 -16.76 2.12 10.48
N MET A 272 -16.78 3.22 9.72
CA MET A 272 -17.47 3.28 8.42
C MET A 272 -16.84 2.34 7.39
N ALA A 273 -15.50 2.27 7.30
CA ALA A 273 -14.83 1.37 6.37
C ALA A 273 -15.20 -0.10 6.63
N LYS A 274 -15.28 -0.51 7.90
CA LYS A 274 -15.70 -1.86 8.30
C LYS A 274 -17.14 -2.19 7.91
N GLN A 275 -18.05 -1.19 7.83
CA GLN A 275 -19.43 -1.41 7.36
C GLN A 275 -19.49 -1.82 5.87
N TYR A 276 -18.43 -1.53 5.11
CA TYR A 276 -18.27 -1.91 3.71
C TYR A 276 -17.30 -3.09 3.52
N ASP A 277 -17.08 -3.88 4.57
CA ASP A 277 -16.19 -5.06 4.57
C ASP A 277 -14.74 -4.72 4.17
N MET A 278 -14.30 -3.49 4.41
CA MET A 278 -12.91 -3.08 4.20
C MET A 278 -12.13 -3.16 5.50
N ASP A 279 -11.00 -3.86 5.46
CA ASP A 279 -10.06 -3.88 6.58
C ASP A 279 -9.35 -2.52 6.71
N VAL A 280 -9.01 -2.16 7.94
CA VAL A 280 -8.31 -0.92 8.23
C VAL A 280 -7.02 -1.23 9.00
N LEU A 281 -5.90 -0.89 8.39
CA LEU A 281 -4.59 -0.89 9.03
C LEU A 281 -4.25 0.55 9.44
N ARG A 282 -4.09 0.79 10.74
CA ARG A 282 -3.60 2.08 11.24
C ARG A 282 -2.08 2.04 11.34
N ILE A 283 -1.45 3.08 10.82
CA ILE A 283 -0.02 3.26 10.91
C ILE A 283 0.32 4.62 11.52
N GLY A 284 1.32 4.62 12.38
CA GLY A 284 1.84 5.81 13.04
C GLY A 284 3.08 6.36 12.34
N VAL A 285 3.86 7.12 13.10
CA VAL A 285 5.10 7.75 12.64
C VAL A 285 6.31 6.83 12.83
N ASP A 286 6.20 5.82 13.72
CA ASP A 286 7.28 4.86 13.94
C ASP A 286 7.51 4.03 12.67
N GLU A 287 8.66 4.26 12.06
CA GLU A 287 9.01 3.70 10.76
C GLU A 287 9.08 2.18 10.79
N ARG A 288 9.70 1.65 11.85
CA ARG A 288 9.98 0.22 11.95
C ARG A 288 8.74 -0.58 12.30
N GLU A 289 7.98 -0.13 13.29
CA GLU A 289 6.72 -0.79 13.69
C GLU A 289 5.72 -0.76 12.54
N THR A 290 5.61 0.38 11.87
CA THR A 290 4.74 0.57 10.70
C THR A 290 5.12 -0.37 9.56
N ALA A 291 6.41 -0.46 9.21
CA ALA A 291 6.87 -1.32 8.13
C ALA A 291 6.65 -2.82 8.45
N ILE A 292 6.83 -3.23 9.71
CA ILE A 292 6.56 -4.59 10.16
C ILE A 292 5.07 -4.91 10.03
N ALA A 293 4.21 -4.12 10.69
CA ALA A 293 2.77 -4.35 10.70
C ALA A 293 2.18 -4.39 9.29
N MET A 294 2.64 -3.49 8.41
CA MET A 294 2.19 -3.41 7.03
C MET A 294 2.64 -4.61 6.21
N SER A 295 3.90 -5.03 6.34
CA SER A 295 4.43 -6.18 5.60
C SER A 295 3.72 -7.48 6.00
N GLU A 296 3.44 -7.67 7.29
CA GLU A 296 2.68 -8.81 7.81
C GLU A 296 1.25 -8.80 7.28
N PHE A 297 0.58 -7.66 7.35
CA PHE A 297 -0.78 -7.49 6.85
C PHE A 297 -0.91 -7.80 5.35
N ILE A 298 0.03 -7.33 4.53
CA ILE A 298 0.05 -7.61 3.09
C ILE A 298 0.32 -9.08 2.82
N ALA A 299 1.26 -9.69 3.55
CA ALA A 299 1.57 -11.11 3.41
C ALA A 299 0.36 -11.99 3.72
N GLU A 300 -0.33 -11.73 4.85
CA GLU A 300 -1.55 -12.46 5.21
C GLU A 300 -2.63 -12.34 4.12
N ARG A 301 -2.85 -11.13 3.59
CA ARG A 301 -3.85 -10.93 2.53
C ARG A 301 -3.48 -11.65 1.25
N ARG A 302 -2.20 -11.61 0.88
CA ARG A 302 -1.70 -12.29 -0.30
C ARG A 302 -1.88 -13.80 -0.20
N LEU A 303 -1.71 -14.35 1.00
CA LEU A 303 -1.88 -15.78 1.28
C LEU A 303 -3.35 -16.23 1.32
N ARG A 304 -4.27 -15.37 1.79
CA ARG A 304 -5.71 -15.72 1.84
C ARG A 304 -6.39 -15.81 0.47
N LYS A 305 -5.80 -15.22 -0.57
CA LYS A 305 -6.40 -15.10 -1.92
C LYS A 305 -5.74 -15.99 -2.98
N VAL A 306 -4.83 -16.87 -2.57
CA VAL A 306 -4.28 -17.96 -3.41
C VAL A 306 -5.05 -19.28 -3.07
#